data_adc45a37a5203350258935896ca1cc07
#
_entry.id   adc45a37a5203350258935896ca1cc07
#
_cell.length_a   1.000
_cell.length_b   1.000
_cell.length_c   1.000
_cell.angle_alpha   90.00
_cell.angle_beta   90.00
_cell.angle_gamma   90.00
#
_symmetry.space_group_name_H-M   'P 1'
#
loop_
_entity.id
_entity.type
_entity.pdbx_description
1 polymer ?
#
loop_
_entity_poly.entity_id
_entity_poly.type
_entity_poly.pdbx_seq_one_letter_code
_entity_poly.pdbx_strand_id
1 'polypeptide(L)' 'MFFDKRDKSPDELRKELIDDTYAMAFGAGLPAAMMDIPDIERMSEEEVKKEAKRRGLI' A
#
# COMPACT_ATOMS: atom_id res chain seq x y z
N MET A 1 -4.49 23.41 -7.03
CA MET A 1 -3.96 22.85 -5.78
C MET A 1 -3.23 21.55 -6.07
N PHE A 2 -2.04 21.42 -5.54
CA PHE A 2 -1.22 20.24 -5.80
C PHE A 2 -1.22 19.31 -4.59
N PHE A 3 -1.41 18.03 -4.86
CA PHE A 3 -1.27 17.02 -3.82
C PHE A 3 0.09 16.35 -3.99
N ASP A 4 0.93 16.53 -3.00
CA ASP A 4 2.16 15.76 -2.90
C ASP A 4 1.76 14.38 -2.35
N LYS A 5 2.35 13.33 -2.90
CA LYS A 5 2.12 11.97 -2.41
C LYS A 5 2.44 11.83 -0.92
N ARG A 6 3.37 12.63 -0.44
CA ARG A 6 3.76 12.61 0.97
C ARG A 6 2.69 13.17 1.89
N ASP A 7 1.74 13.93 1.33
CA ASP A 7 0.65 14.53 2.09
C ASP A 7 -0.56 13.61 2.22
N LYS A 8 -0.50 12.41 1.66
CA LYS A 8 -1.60 11.47 1.77
C LYS A 8 -1.78 11.02 3.20
N SER A 9 -3.05 10.91 3.61
CA SER A 9 -3.37 10.39 4.92
C SER A 9 -2.96 8.91 5.01
N PRO A 10 -2.75 8.40 6.23
CA PRO A 10 -2.45 6.97 6.40
C PRO A 10 -3.51 6.06 5.79
N ASP A 11 -4.78 6.46 5.85
CA ASP A 11 -5.85 5.67 5.25
C ASP A 11 -5.72 5.58 3.73
N GLU A 12 -5.35 6.68 3.10
CA GLU A 12 -5.11 6.70 1.66
C GLU A 12 -3.92 5.84 1.27
N LEU A 13 -2.85 5.92 2.04
CA LEU A 13 -1.67 5.10 1.81
C LEU A 13 -1.98 3.62 1.98
N ARG A 14 -2.76 3.29 3.00
CA ARG A 14 -3.17 1.90 3.22
C ARG A 14 -3.96 1.38 2.03
N LYS A 15 -4.88 2.19 1.53
CA LYS A 15 -5.66 1.83 0.35
C LYS A 15 -4.76 1.61 -0.86
N GLU A 16 -3.78 2.47 -1.05
CA GLU A 16 -2.85 2.31 -2.16
C GLU A 16 -2.00 1.06 -2.02
N LEU A 17 -1.59 0.72 -0.81
CA LEU A 17 -0.87 -0.53 -0.57
C LEU A 17 -1.71 -1.73 -0.94
N ILE A 18 -2.98 -1.71 -0.56
CA ILE A 18 -3.90 -2.80 -0.89
C ILE A 18 -4.09 -2.87 -2.40
N ASP A 19 -4.30 -1.75 -3.06
CA ASP A 19 -4.46 -1.71 -4.50
C ASP A 19 -3.21 -2.22 -5.21
N ASP A 20 -2.03 -1.82 -4.73
CA ASP A 20 -0.76 -2.30 -5.27
C ASP A 20 -0.63 -3.81 -5.11
N THR A 21 -1.06 -4.34 -3.97
CA THR A 21 -1.03 -5.77 -3.70
C THR A 21 -1.97 -6.53 -4.63
N TYR A 22 -3.16 -5.99 -4.89
CA TYR A 22 -4.06 -6.59 -5.88
C TYR A 22 -3.45 -6.57 -7.27
N ALA A 23 -2.79 -5.49 -7.64
CA ALA A 23 -2.13 -5.41 -8.94
C ALA A 23 -1.05 -6.47 -9.09
N MET A 24 -0.28 -6.74 -8.03
CA MET A 24 0.72 -7.79 -8.04
C MET A 24 0.08 -9.18 -8.14
N ALA A 25 -1.02 -9.39 -7.41
CA ALA A 25 -1.68 -10.69 -7.40
C ALA A 25 -2.27 -11.04 -8.76
N PHE A 26 -2.91 -10.07 -9.42
CA PHE A 26 -3.62 -10.31 -10.66
C PHE A 26 -2.83 -9.91 -11.90
N GLY A 27 -2.04 -8.84 -11.81
CA GLY A 27 -1.27 -8.34 -12.93
C GLY A 27 0.03 -9.10 -13.17
N ALA A 28 0.74 -9.42 -12.10
CA ALA A 28 2.02 -10.14 -12.18
C ALA A 28 1.89 -11.64 -11.94
N GLY A 29 0.68 -12.14 -11.72
CA GLY A 29 0.47 -13.57 -11.50
C GLY A 29 1.00 -14.08 -10.18
N LEU A 30 0.94 -13.26 -9.13
CA LEU A 30 1.42 -13.61 -7.79
C LEU A 30 0.24 -13.70 -6.82
N PRO A 31 -0.62 -14.72 -6.92
CA PRO A 31 -1.80 -14.80 -6.07
C PRO A 31 -1.48 -14.84 -4.57
N ALA A 32 -0.30 -15.32 -4.20
CA ALA A 32 0.13 -15.31 -2.81
C ALA A 32 0.25 -13.90 -2.24
N ALA A 33 0.40 -12.88 -3.07
CA ALA A 33 0.45 -11.50 -2.62
C ALA A 33 -0.83 -11.07 -1.91
N MET A 34 -1.95 -11.72 -2.20
CA MET A 34 -3.22 -11.42 -1.52
C MET A 34 -3.17 -11.72 -0.02
N MET A 35 -2.28 -12.58 0.40
CA MET A 35 -2.12 -12.89 1.82
C MET A 35 -1.52 -11.71 2.60
N ASP A 36 -0.94 -10.74 1.90
CA ASP A 36 -0.41 -9.54 2.54
C ASP A 36 -1.51 -8.54 2.91
N ILE A 37 -2.69 -8.66 2.32
CA ILE A 37 -3.76 -7.70 2.53
C ILE A 37 -4.19 -7.62 4.00
N PRO A 38 -4.44 -8.73 4.71
CA PRO A 38 -4.77 -8.64 6.12
C PRO A 38 -3.66 -7.99 6.96
N ASP A 39 -2.42 -8.24 6.60
CA ASP A 39 -1.28 -7.63 7.29
C ASP A 39 -1.27 -6.12 7.08
N ILE A 40 -1.54 -5.66 5.85
CA ILE A 40 -1.62 -4.24 5.55
C ILE A 40 -2.76 -3.59 6.35
N GLU A 41 -3.88 -4.26 6.47
CA GLU A 41 -5.02 -3.75 7.22
C GLU A 41 -4.71 -3.58 8.71
N ARG A 42 -3.78 -4.37 9.23
CA ARG A 42 -3.37 -4.32 10.63
C ARG A 42 -2.19 -3.40 10.89
N MET A 43 -1.56 -2.88 9.86
CA MET A 43 -0.40 -2.02 10.01
C MET A 43 -0.74 -0.74 10.74
N SER A 44 0.19 -0.29 11.59
CA SER A 44 0.11 1.03 12.18
C SER A 44 0.37 2.08 11.13
N GLU A 45 0.05 3.34 11.43
CA GLU A 45 0.30 4.44 10.50
C GLU A 45 1.77 4.52 10.09
N GLU A 46 2.67 4.33 11.03
CA GLU A 46 4.10 4.36 10.75
C GLU A 46 4.52 3.23 9.82
N GLU A 47 3.98 2.04 10.05
CA GLU A 47 4.28 0.90 9.20
C GLU A 47 3.74 1.09 7.79
N VAL A 48 2.55 1.67 7.67
CA VAL A 48 1.97 1.99 6.37
C VAL A 48 2.88 2.94 5.61
N LYS A 49 3.38 3.99 6.28
CA LYS A 49 4.28 4.95 5.64
C LYS A 49 5.59 4.30 5.22
N LYS A 50 6.15 3.45 6.06
CA LYS A 50 7.38 2.73 5.75
C LYS A 50 7.20 1.85 4.52
N GLU A 51 6.13 1.10 4.50
CA GLU A 51 5.86 0.19 3.40
C GLU A 51 5.61 0.94 2.10
N ALA A 52 4.85 2.04 2.16
CA ALA A 52 4.60 2.87 1.00
C ALA A 52 5.90 3.45 0.42
N LYS A 53 6.80 3.86 1.31
CA LYS A 53 8.11 4.36 0.91
C LYS A 53 8.93 3.26 0.25
N ARG A 54 8.94 2.08 0.85
CA ARG A 54 9.67 0.93 0.33
C ARG A 54 9.20 0.55 -1.07
N ARG A 55 7.91 0.66 -1.32
CA ARG A 55 7.32 0.33 -2.62
C ARG A 55 7.36 1.48 -3.63
N GLY A 56 7.85 2.64 -3.22
CA GLY A 56 7.92 3.78 -4.11
C GLY A 56 6.60 4.48 -4.35
N LEU A 57 5.64 4.33 -3.44
CA LEU A 57 4.34 4.99 -3.55
C LEU A 57 4.37 6.43 -3.04
N ILE A 58 5.37 6.76 -2.25
CA ILE A 58 5.59 8.13 -1.78
C ILE A 58 7.07 8.48 -1.89
#